data_a35a3808c273c744d69f26582aa54129
#
_entry.id   a35a3808c273c744d69f26582aa54129
#
_cell.length_a   1.000
_cell.length_b   1.000
_cell.length_c   1.000
_cell.angle_alpha   90.00
_cell.angle_beta   90.00
_cell.angle_gamma   90.00
#
_symmetry.space_group_name_H-M   'P 1'
#
loop_
_entity.id
_entity.type
_entity.pdbx_description
1 polymer ?
#
loop_
_entity_poly.entity_id
_entity_poly.type
_entity_poly.pdbx_seq_one_letter_code
_entity_poly.pdbx_strand_id
1 'polypeptide(L)'
;MNKFSVKLLDNRTVLNEILTGHWLISHSGLLQLGHFFKTVTQNNASESKETDRSESLLSFYDDNYNRIAPRSVSEIPEGSIAQINCVGPMMKYGNWWMLGANEVIAQLDFVNNLQNVAAIVIYIDGPGGAVSAISPFIDFAKRKKKPVVAICDASLSLHRWIPDAIADVQMADNDISARFGSIGVVSSWMDATKYYEEMGVKVHEVYPEESSHKNEIWRAIQEDEEKGKQMLRDMHLSPMAQKFQAAVKTAHPNLLEEEGVLTGRTFGAEEAVRLNMINRVGSMKEAMQVAKALAEAYNLTRNN
;
A
#
# COMPACT_ATOMS: atom_id res chain seq x y z
N MET A 1 -26.54 -16.06 6.24
CA MET A 1 -25.35 -16.35 5.43
C MET A 1 -24.70 -15.04 5.05
N ASN A 2 -23.94 -14.42 5.97
CA ASN A 2 -23.17 -13.20 5.68
C ASN A 2 -21.77 -13.61 5.22
N LYS A 3 -21.64 -13.90 3.94
CA LYS A 3 -20.32 -13.96 3.32
C LYS A 3 -19.76 -12.54 3.29
N PHE A 4 -18.56 -12.36 3.80
CA PHE A 4 -17.81 -11.10 3.76
C PHE A 4 -17.39 -10.84 2.30
N SER A 5 -18.34 -10.46 1.43
CA SER A 5 -18.02 -10.18 0.03
C SER A 5 -17.58 -8.72 -0.10
N VAL A 6 -16.36 -8.51 -0.53
CA VAL A 6 -15.88 -7.21 -0.99
C VAL A 6 -16.29 -7.05 -2.45
N LYS A 7 -17.06 -6.01 -2.76
CA LYS A 7 -17.46 -5.71 -4.14
C LYS A 7 -16.24 -5.13 -4.88
N LEU A 8 -15.67 -5.91 -5.77
CA LEU A 8 -14.56 -5.48 -6.63
C LEU A 8 -15.06 -4.58 -7.76
N LEU A 9 -14.27 -3.58 -8.12
CA LEU A 9 -14.55 -2.70 -9.26
C LEU A 9 -14.10 -3.35 -10.58
N ASP A 10 -14.56 -2.79 -11.68
CA ASP A 10 -14.19 -3.27 -13.00
C ASP A 10 -12.71 -2.92 -13.33
N ASN A 11 -12.17 -3.57 -14.34
CA ASN A 11 -10.79 -3.37 -14.78
C ASN A 11 -10.51 -1.94 -15.28
N ARG A 12 -11.53 -1.18 -15.71
CA ARG A 12 -11.36 0.16 -16.28
C ARG A 12 -10.87 1.15 -15.24
N THR A 13 -11.39 1.06 -14.01
CA THR A 13 -10.96 1.94 -12.92
C THR A 13 -9.49 1.74 -12.59
N VAL A 14 -9.04 0.48 -12.50
CA VAL A 14 -7.65 0.15 -12.23
C VAL A 14 -6.74 0.53 -13.39
N LEU A 15 -7.15 0.27 -14.63
CA LEU A 15 -6.40 0.68 -15.83
C LEU A 15 -6.23 2.20 -15.90
N ASN A 16 -7.28 2.96 -15.57
CA ASN A 16 -7.19 4.42 -15.54
C ASN A 16 -6.19 4.89 -14.47
N GLU A 17 -6.19 4.30 -13.28
CA GLU A 17 -5.23 4.62 -12.22
C GLU A 17 -3.79 4.27 -12.64
N ILE A 18 -3.57 3.17 -13.39
CA ILE A 18 -2.27 2.80 -13.95
C ILE A 18 -1.77 3.83 -14.95
N LEU A 19 -2.65 4.34 -15.81
CA LEU A 19 -2.29 5.26 -16.88
C LEU A 19 -2.05 6.70 -16.41
N THR A 20 -2.70 7.13 -15.34
CA THR A 20 -2.76 8.53 -14.93
C THR A 20 -2.13 8.82 -13.56
N GLY A 21 -1.79 7.77 -12.79
CA GLY A 21 -1.36 7.90 -11.41
C GLY A 21 0.10 8.33 -11.23
N HIS A 22 0.39 8.96 -10.09
CA HIS A 22 1.74 9.05 -9.54
C HIS A 22 2.01 7.85 -8.64
N TRP A 23 3.27 7.40 -8.58
CA TRP A 23 3.62 6.12 -8.02
C TRP A 23 4.55 6.21 -6.82
N LEU A 24 4.20 5.47 -5.81
CA LEU A 24 5.05 5.03 -4.70
C LEU A 24 5.34 3.54 -4.92
N ILE A 25 6.20 3.21 -5.90
CA ILE A 25 6.43 1.82 -6.31
C ILE A 25 7.89 1.60 -6.70
N SER A 26 8.41 0.40 -6.43
CA SER A 26 9.73 -0.02 -6.88
C SER A 26 9.75 -0.31 -8.39
N HIS A 27 10.95 -0.33 -8.99
CA HIS A 27 11.09 -0.65 -10.42
C HIS A 27 10.50 -2.02 -10.78
N SER A 28 10.70 -3.04 -9.97
CA SER A 28 10.10 -4.38 -10.16
C SER A 28 8.58 -4.35 -10.12
N GLY A 29 8.00 -3.53 -9.25
CA GLY A 29 6.56 -3.33 -9.18
C GLY A 29 6.00 -2.64 -10.43
N LEU A 30 6.71 -1.66 -11.00
CA LEU A 30 6.33 -1.05 -12.29
C LEU A 30 6.31 -2.07 -13.43
N LEU A 31 7.30 -2.98 -13.47
CA LEU A 31 7.33 -4.05 -14.47
C LEU A 31 6.16 -5.03 -14.30
N GLN A 32 5.80 -5.37 -13.07
CA GLN A 32 4.62 -6.21 -12.78
C GLN A 32 3.32 -5.54 -13.27
N LEU A 33 3.16 -4.24 -13.03
CA LEU A 33 2.01 -3.48 -13.54
C LEU A 33 1.98 -3.43 -15.07
N GLY A 34 3.13 -3.26 -15.73
CA GLY A 34 3.24 -3.30 -17.19
C GLY A 34 2.84 -4.66 -17.76
N HIS A 35 3.25 -5.76 -17.14
CA HIS A 35 2.83 -7.11 -17.51
C HIS A 35 1.32 -7.32 -17.30
N PHE A 36 0.79 -6.88 -16.18
CA PHE A 36 -0.65 -6.90 -15.89
C PHE A 36 -1.42 -6.12 -16.97
N PHE A 37 -1.01 -4.90 -17.27
CA PHE A 37 -1.63 -4.08 -18.32
C PHE A 37 -1.69 -4.81 -19.66
N LYS A 38 -0.57 -5.42 -20.09
CA LYS A 38 -0.52 -6.21 -21.31
C LYS A 38 -1.51 -7.38 -21.30
N THR A 39 -1.59 -8.11 -20.17
CA THR A 39 -2.46 -9.27 -20.03
C THR A 39 -3.94 -8.87 -20.10
N VAL A 40 -4.33 -7.78 -19.44
CA VAL A 40 -5.72 -7.29 -19.43
C VAL A 40 -6.15 -6.73 -20.77
N THR A 41 -5.24 -6.06 -21.50
CA THR A 41 -5.56 -5.46 -22.80
C THR A 41 -5.54 -6.48 -23.96
N GLN A 42 -4.75 -7.53 -23.88
CA GLN A 42 -4.64 -8.55 -24.92
C GLN A 42 -5.64 -9.69 -24.79
N ASN A 43 -6.01 -10.05 -23.56
CA ASN A 43 -7.04 -11.01 -23.32
C ASN A 43 -8.36 -10.26 -23.12
N ASN A 44 -9.33 -10.42 -24.02
CA ASN A 44 -10.73 -10.16 -23.71
C ASN A 44 -11.07 -11.06 -22.53
N ALA A 45 -10.86 -10.54 -21.31
CA ALA A 45 -10.97 -11.29 -20.09
C ALA A 45 -12.43 -11.73 -19.96
N SER A 46 -12.69 -12.96 -20.41
CA SER A 46 -13.90 -13.68 -20.05
C SER A 46 -13.99 -13.65 -18.52
N GLU A 47 -15.11 -13.19 -18.01
CA GLU A 47 -15.44 -13.22 -16.58
C GLU A 47 -15.06 -14.57 -15.99
N SER A 48 -13.88 -14.64 -15.38
CA SER A 48 -13.51 -15.83 -14.63
C SER A 48 -14.31 -15.82 -13.34
N LYS A 49 -14.86 -16.98 -13.00
CA LYS A 49 -15.65 -17.23 -11.79
C LYS A 49 -15.03 -16.54 -10.60
N GLU A 50 -15.83 -15.77 -9.85
CA GLU A 50 -15.50 -15.19 -8.56
C GLU A 50 -14.84 -16.25 -7.67
N THR A 51 -13.52 -16.29 -7.64
CA THR A 51 -12.80 -16.98 -6.58
C THR A 51 -12.92 -16.11 -5.35
N ASP A 52 -13.50 -16.65 -4.30
CA ASP A 52 -13.71 -15.97 -3.03
C ASP A 52 -12.34 -15.62 -2.39
N ARG A 53 -11.83 -14.42 -2.70
CA ARG A 53 -10.55 -13.91 -2.17
C ARG A 53 -10.65 -13.43 -0.73
N SER A 54 -11.84 -13.37 -0.16
CA SER A 54 -12.04 -12.94 1.23
C SER A 54 -11.28 -13.84 2.21
N GLU A 55 -11.21 -15.15 1.94
CA GLU A 55 -10.47 -16.11 2.75
C GLU A 55 -8.94 -15.92 2.70
N SER A 56 -8.41 -15.34 1.62
CA SER A 56 -6.97 -15.06 1.50
C SER A 56 -6.57 -13.73 2.13
N LEU A 57 -7.50 -12.80 2.27
CA LEU A 57 -7.24 -11.45 2.78
C LEU A 57 -7.31 -11.40 4.31
N LEU A 58 -8.28 -12.08 4.92
CA LEU A 58 -8.53 -12.07 6.37
C LEU A 58 -8.51 -13.48 6.95
N SER A 59 -7.74 -13.65 8.00
CA SER A 59 -7.68 -14.87 8.79
C SER A 59 -7.81 -14.56 10.28
N PHE A 60 -8.31 -15.52 11.06
CA PHE A 60 -8.42 -15.40 12.51
C PHE A 60 -7.60 -16.48 13.20
N TYR A 61 -7.08 -16.13 14.37
CA TYR A 61 -6.29 -17.02 15.22
C TYR A 61 -6.84 -16.96 16.65
N ASP A 62 -6.89 -18.12 17.28
CA ASP A 62 -7.28 -18.23 18.67
C ASP A 62 -6.18 -17.76 19.64
N ASP A 63 -6.44 -17.85 20.92
CA ASP A 63 -5.53 -17.46 22.00
C ASP A 63 -4.24 -18.28 22.05
N ASN A 64 -4.22 -19.46 21.40
CA ASN A 64 -3.06 -20.34 21.26
C ASN A 64 -2.34 -20.15 19.91
N TYR A 65 -2.74 -19.15 19.14
CA TYR A 65 -2.21 -18.84 17.79
C TYR A 65 -2.52 -19.93 16.75
N ASN A 66 -3.56 -20.74 16.94
CA ASN A 66 -4.03 -21.66 15.93
C ASN A 66 -4.97 -20.94 14.98
N ARG A 67 -4.80 -21.14 13.67
CA ARG A 67 -5.72 -20.61 12.68
C ARG A 67 -7.11 -21.23 12.86
N ILE A 68 -8.13 -20.39 12.91
CA ILE A 68 -9.53 -20.78 12.98
C ILE A 68 -10.27 -20.34 11.73
N ALA A 69 -11.34 -21.03 11.39
CA ALA A 69 -12.19 -20.73 10.24
C ALA A 69 -13.65 -20.53 10.69
N PRO A 70 -13.97 -19.41 11.36
CA PRO A 70 -15.30 -19.14 11.85
C PRO A 70 -16.27 -18.92 10.70
N ARG A 71 -17.47 -19.51 10.77
CA ARG A 71 -18.56 -19.32 9.79
C ARG A 71 -19.41 -18.10 10.08
N SER A 72 -19.31 -17.59 11.31
CA SER A 72 -20.02 -16.39 11.78
C SER A 72 -19.19 -15.64 12.82
N VAL A 73 -19.52 -14.38 13.05
CA VAL A 73 -18.85 -13.54 14.06
C VAL A 73 -18.96 -14.15 15.47
N SER A 74 -20.06 -14.82 15.77
CA SER A 74 -20.29 -15.48 17.09
C SER A 74 -19.40 -16.67 17.34
N GLU A 75 -18.78 -17.23 16.31
CA GLU A 75 -17.82 -18.35 16.43
C GLU A 75 -16.39 -17.88 16.64
N ILE A 76 -16.12 -16.56 16.57
CA ILE A 76 -14.79 -16.01 16.85
C ILE A 76 -14.62 -15.97 18.38
N PRO A 77 -13.65 -16.73 18.95
CA PRO A 77 -13.38 -16.70 20.39
C PRO A 77 -12.96 -15.28 20.85
N GLU A 78 -13.26 -14.97 22.10
CA GLU A 78 -12.75 -13.76 22.73
C GLU A 78 -11.21 -13.80 22.82
N GLY A 79 -10.56 -12.66 22.61
CA GLY A 79 -9.10 -12.56 22.60
C GLY A 79 -8.45 -12.96 21.29
N SER A 80 -9.24 -13.31 20.26
CA SER A 80 -8.72 -13.67 18.94
C SER A 80 -7.88 -12.57 18.31
N ILE A 81 -6.92 -12.96 17.45
CA ILE A 81 -6.11 -12.07 16.63
C ILE A 81 -6.59 -12.18 15.18
N ALA A 82 -6.79 -11.04 14.53
CA ALA A 82 -7.08 -10.99 13.11
C ALA A 82 -5.78 -10.72 12.34
N GLN A 83 -5.51 -11.53 11.30
CA GLN A 83 -4.44 -11.28 10.33
C GLN A 83 -5.03 -10.79 9.02
N ILE A 84 -4.49 -9.68 8.51
CA ILE A 84 -4.86 -9.11 7.20
C ILE A 84 -3.62 -9.10 6.32
N ASN A 85 -3.77 -9.54 5.07
CA ASN A 85 -2.67 -9.65 4.12
C ASN A 85 -2.68 -8.46 3.14
N CYS A 86 -1.53 -7.78 2.99
CA CYS A 86 -1.25 -6.75 1.99
C CYS A 86 -0.14 -7.25 1.07
N VAL A 87 -0.49 -7.97 0.02
CA VAL A 87 0.47 -8.63 -0.86
C VAL A 87 0.33 -8.13 -2.30
N GLY A 88 1.47 -7.86 -2.94
CA GLY A 88 1.55 -7.38 -4.33
C GLY A 88 1.38 -5.86 -4.48
N PRO A 89 1.39 -5.34 -5.72
CA PRO A 89 1.19 -3.92 -5.98
C PRO A 89 -0.18 -3.46 -5.52
N MET A 90 -0.28 -2.25 -4.91
CA MET A 90 -1.52 -1.75 -4.36
C MET A 90 -2.01 -0.50 -5.11
N MET A 91 -3.28 -0.54 -5.49
CA MET A 91 -4.05 0.58 -6.01
C MET A 91 -5.02 1.08 -4.95
N LYS A 92 -5.66 2.24 -5.18
CA LYS A 92 -6.73 2.70 -4.30
C LYS A 92 -7.93 1.76 -4.34
N TYR A 93 -8.28 1.29 -5.54
CA TYR A 93 -9.39 0.36 -5.79
C TYR A 93 -8.84 -0.96 -6.32
N GLY A 94 -9.31 -2.05 -5.77
CA GLY A 94 -8.95 -3.39 -6.23
C GLY A 94 -9.84 -3.88 -7.38
N ASN A 95 -9.37 -4.93 -8.01
CA ASN A 95 -10.14 -5.74 -8.93
C ASN A 95 -9.89 -7.22 -8.65
N TRP A 96 -10.39 -8.12 -9.48
CA TRP A 96 -10.22 -9.57 -9.29
C TRP A 96 -8.76 -10.06 -9.37
N TRP A 97 -7.80 -9.24 -9.89
CA TRP A 97 -6.38 -9.56 -9.97
C TRP A 97 -5.56 -8.90 -8.86
N MET A 98 -5.89 -7.68 -8.49
CA MET A 98 -5.11 -6.87 -7.57
C MET A 98 -5.94 -6.41 -6.39
N LEU A 99 -5.31 -6.44 -5.22
CA LEU A 99 -5.89 -5.91 -4.00
C LEU A 99 -5.84 -4.38 -4.02
N GLY A 100 -6.94 -3.75 -3.56
CA GLY A 100 -7.01 -2.31 -3.38
C GLY A 100 -6.95 -1.90 -1.92
N ALA A 101 -6.52 -0.66 -1.69
CA ALA A 101 -6.48 -0.08 -0.36
C ALA A 101 -7.87 -0.07 0.31
N ASN A 102 -8.92 0.23 -0.46
CA ASN A 102 -10.29 0.27 0.08
C ASN A 102 -10.79 -1.10 0.56
N GLU A 103 -10.39 -2.19 -0.12
CA GLU A 103 -10.74 -3.55 0.28
C GLU A 103 -9.99 -3.95 1.56
N VAL A 104 -8.72 -3.59 1.68
CA VAL A 104 -7.94 -3.81 2.91
C VAL A 104 -8.54 -3.03 4.07
N ILE A 105 -8.89 -1.76 3.85
CA ILE A 105 -9.52 -0.91 4.87
C ILE A 105 -10.88 -1.44 5.29
N ALA A 106 -11.67 -1.97 4.37
CA ALA A 106 -12.94 -2.60 4.72
C ALA A 106 -12.75 -3.77 5.71
N GLN A 107 -11.70 -4.58 5.54
CA GLN A 107 -11.37 -5.65 6.48
C GLN A 107 -10.80 -5.10 7.80
N LEU A 108 -9.94 -4.08 7.74
CA LEU A 108 -9.43 -3.41 8.93
C LEU A 108 -10.56 -2.80 9.76
N ASP A 109 -11.49 -2.09 9.15
CA ASP A 109 -12.65 -1.50 9.81
C ASP A 109 -13.57 -2.58 10.41
N PHE A 110 -13.78 -3.67 9.68
CA PHE A 110 -14.56 -4.79 10.16
C PHE A 110 -13.95 -5.36 11.46
N VAL A 111 -12.68 -5.78 11.44
CA VAL A 111 -12.05 -6.39 12.63
C VAL A 111 -11.82 -5.38 13.76
N ASN A 112 -11.60 -4.11 13.44
CA ASN A 112 -11.46 -3.03 14.41
C ASN A 112 -12.71 -2.83 15.27
N ASN A 113 -13.89 -3.22 14.76
CA ASN A 113 -15.17 -3.12 15.46
C ASN A 113 -15.65 -4.44 16.11
N LEU A 114 -14.98 -5.58 15.85
CA LEU A 114 -15.32 -6.85 16.48
C LEU A 114 -14.87 -6.86 17.94
N GLN A 115 -15.78 -7.13 18.88
CA GLN A 115 -15.44 -7.19 20.30
C GLN A 115 -14.51 -8.35 20.63
N ASN A 116 -14.71 -9.49 19.99
CA ASN A 116 -13.95 -10.71 20.22
C ASN A 116 -12.50 -10.67 19.68
N VAL A 117 -12.17 -9.70 18.82
CA VAL A 117 -10.80 -9.52 18.31
C VAL A 117 -10.04 -8.57 19.20
N ALA A 118 -8.94 -9.03 19.78
CA ALA A 118 -8.11 -8.23 20.69
C ALA A 118 -7.08 -7.36 19.95
N ALA A 119 -6.49 -7.86 18.86
CA ALA A 119 -5.43 -7.20 18.11
C ALA A 119 -5.47 -7.55 16.62
N ILE A 120 -4.74 -6.77 15.83
CA ILE A 120 -4.61 -6.95 14.39
C ILE A 120 -3.14 -7.18 14.06
N VAL A 121 -2.85 -8.20 13.25
CA VAL A 121 -1.55 -8.37 12.58
C VAL A 121 -1.75 -8.09 11.10
N ILE A 122 -0.96 -7.19 10.52
CA ILE A 122 -0.96 -6.94 9.09
C ILE A 122 0.31 -7.53 8.47
N TYR A 123 0.15 -8.47 7.55
CA TYR A 123 1.26 -9.03 6.78
C TYR A 123 1.46 -8.19 5.52
N ILE A 124 2.69 -7.71 5.31
CA ILE A 124 3.04 -6.82 4.22
C ILE A 124 4.12 -7.46 3.35
N ASP A 125 3.80 -7.63 2.09
CA ASP A 125 4.73 -8.11 1.07
C ASP A 125 4.42 -7.44 -0.26
N GLY A 126 5.00 -6.25 -0.47
CA GLY A 126 4.68 -5.50 -1.68
C GLY A 126 5.71 -4.46 -2.10
N PRO A 127 5.77 -4.21 -3.42
CA PRO A 127 6.71 -3.31 -4.05
C PRO A 127 6.33 -1.83 -3.93
N GLY A 128 5.16 -1.54 -3.39
CA GLY A 128 4.54 -0.21 -3.42
C GLY A 128 3.25 -0.16 -4.25
N GLY A 129 2.85 1.03 -4.68
CA GLY A 129 1.60 1.22 -5.41
C GLY A 129 1.31 2.67 -5.77
N ALA A 130 0.06 2.97 -6.08
CA ALA A 130 -0.41 4.31 -6.40
C ALA A 130 -0.38 5.23 -5.17
N VAL A 131 0.02 6.50 -5.35
CA VAL A 131 0.00 7.51 -4.27
C VAL A 131 -1.39 7.65 -3.66
N SER A 132 -2.44 7.54 -4.47
CA SER A 132 -3.83 7.63 -4.02
C SER A 132 -4.23 6.58 -2.98
N ALA A 133 -3.52 5.45 -2.94
CA ALA A 133 -3.83 4.31 -2.07
C ALA A 133 -3.44 4.52 -0.59
N ILE A 134 -2.62 5.54 -0.25
CA ILE A 134 -2.25 5.79 1.16
C ILE A 134 -3.35 6.46 1.98
N SER A 135 -4.18 7.30 1.35
CA SER A 135 -5.19 8.09 2.04
C SER A 135 -6.15 7.27 2.91
N PRO A 136 -6.69 6.12 2.46
CA PRO A 136 -7.55 5.28 3.30
C PRO A 136 -6.87 4.77 4.59
N PHE A 137 -5.56 4.48 4.55
CA PHE A 137 -4.82 4.04 5.75
C PHE A 137 -4.60 5.18 6.75
N ILE A 138 -4.28 6.39 6.26
CA ILE A 138 -4.16 7.59 7.11
C ILE A 138 -5.49 7.88 7.80
N ASP A 139 -6.61 7.71 7.11
CA ASP A 139 -7.93 7.89 7.70
C ASP A 139 -8.28 6.77 8.69
N PHE A 140 -7.89 5.52 8.42
CA PHE A 140 -8.06 4.42 9.38
C PHE A 140 -7.28 4.68 10.68
N ALA A 141 -6.07 5.20 10.61
CA ALA A 141 -5.26 5.53 11.79
C ALA A 141 -5.99 6.42 12.80
N LYS A 142 -6.85 7.35 12.33
CA LYS A 142 -7.63 8.27 13.19
C LYS A 142 -8.75 7.58 13.96
N ARG A 143 -9.22 6.41 13.51
CA ARG A 143 -10.33 5.65 14.11
C ARG A 143 -9.90 4.27 14.62
N LYS A 144 -8.61 3.98 14.59
CA LYS A 144 -8.03 2.74 15.11
C LYS A 144 -8.36 2.57 16.60
N LYS A 145 -8.90 1.42 16.97
CA LYS A 145 -9.30 1.07 18.35
C LYS A 145 -8.45 -0.03 18.96
N LYS A 146 -7.74 -0.78 18.13
CA LYS A 146 -6.97 -1.97 18.49
C LYS A 146 -5.50 -1.79 18.13
N PRO A 147 -4.58 -2.43 18.86
CA PRO A 147 -3.19 -2.46 18.46
C PRO A 147 -3.03 -3.19 17.13
N VAL A 148 -2.09 -2.68 16.32
CA VAL A 148 -1.73 -3.21 15.00
C VAL A 148 -0.25 -3.53 15.00
N VAL A 149 0.11 -4.76 14.71
CA VAL A 149 1.50 -5.18 14.46
C VAL A 149 1.67 -5.45 12.97
N ALA A 150 2.65 -4.80 12.35
CA ALA A 150 3.04 -5.12 10.98
C ALA A 150 4.19 -6.12 10.97
N ILE A 151 4.06 -7.18 10.19
CA ILE A 151 5.13 -8.12 9.88
C ILE A 151 5.35 -8.16 8.36
N CYS A 152 6.59 -7.95 7.91
CA CYS A 152 6.89 -7.57 6.54
C CYS A 152 7.97 -8.46 5.92
N ASP A 153 7.75 -8.95 4.69
CA ASP A 153 8.83 -9.43 3.81
C ASP A 153 9.29 -8.29 2.88
N ALA A 154 8.41 -7.69 2.09
CA ALA A 154 8.72 -6.51 1.29
C ALA A 154 7.86 -5.32 1.74
N SER A 155 8.46 -4.39 2.50
CA SER A 155 7.85 -3.13 2.92
C SER A 155 8.49 -1.98 2.14
N LEU A 156 8.11 -1.87 0.84
CA LEU A 156 8.74 -0.94 -0.08
C LEU A 156 7.78 0.17 -0.51
N SER A 157 8.25 1.40 -0.50
CA SER A 157 7.57 2.57 -1.04
C SER A 157 6.16 2.75 -0.40
N LEU A 158 5.03 2.64 -1.12
CA LEU A 158 3.70 2.70 -0.51
C LEU A 158 3.55 1.69 0.65
N HIS A 159 4.05 0.46 0.47
CA HIS A 159 3.99 -0.58 1.52
C HIS A 159 4.87 -0.25 2.72
N ARG A 160 5.81 0.67 2.60
CA ARG A 160 6.53 1.26 3.73
C ARG A 160 5.68 2.31 4.46
N TRP A 161 4.94 3.14 3.73
CA TRP A 161 4.09 4.17 4.32
C TRP A 161 2.88 3.58 5.06
N ILE A 162 2.35 2.44 4.61
CA ILE A 162 1.19 1.80 5.24
C ILE A 162 1.45 1.48 6.73
N PRO A 163 2.47 0.69 7.11
CA PRO A 163 2.74 0.39 8.51
C PRO A 163 3.14 1.64 9.31
N ASP A 164 3.82 2.61 8.69
CA ASP A 164 4.14 3.89 9.35
C ASP A 164 2.87 4.68 9.72
N ALA A 165 1.79 4.50 8.97
CA ALA A 165 0.52 5.15 9.26
C ALA A 165 -0.30 4.45 10.34
N ILE A 166 -0.27 3.11 10.43
CA ILE A 166 -1.24 2.36 11.23
C ILE A 166 -0.65 1.43 12.28
N ALA A 167 0.61 0.99 12.17
CA ALA A 167 1.18 -0.02 13.06
C ALA A 167 1.80 0.58 14.31
N ASP A 168 1.62 -0.10 15.44
CA ASP A 168 2.27 0.23 16.71
C ASP A 168 3.65 -0.42 16.83
N VAL A 169 3.84 -1.57 16.18
CA VAL A 169 5.12 -2.30 16.07
C VAL A 169 5.30 -2.81 14.64
N GLN A 170 6.52 -2.71 14.15
CA GLN A 170 6.89 -3.17 12.81
C GLN A 170 8.03 -4.18 12.89
N MET A 171 7.87 -5.32 12.21
CA MET A 171 8.81 -6.43 12.25
C MET A 171 9.16 -6.89 10.84
N ALA A 172 10.38 -7.36 10.63
CA ALA A 172 10.70 -8.19 9.48
C ALA A 172 10.32 -9.64 9.79
N ASP A 173 9.77 -10.38 8.82
CA ASP A 173 9.42 -11.78 9.00
C ASP A 173 10.64 -12.72 8.88
N ASN A 174 11.72 -12.22 8.27
CA ASN A 174 13.01 -12.93 8.15
C ASN A 174 14.16 -11.94 7.89
N ASP A 175 15.40 -12.41 8.01
CA ASP A 175 16.62 -11.65 7.77
C ASP A 175 17.29 -11.94 6.41
N ILE A 176 16.70 -12.81 5.61
CA ILE A 176 17.26 -13.26 4.32
C ILE A 176 16.72 -12.44 3.16
N SER A 177 15.38 -12.46 2.98
CA SER A 177 14.71 -11.84 1.84
C SER A 177 14.08 -10.49 2.18
N ALA A 178 13.75 -10.23 3.45
CA ALA A 178 13.00 -9.05 3.83
C ALA A 178 13.70 -7.74 3.44
N ARG A 179 12.93 -6.82 2.86
CA ARG A 179 13.42 -5.53 2.33
C ARG A 179 12.54 -4.38 2.78
N PHE A 180 13.20 -3.25 3.11
CA PHE A 180 12.57 -2.05 3.63
C PHE A 180 13.09 -0.80 2.92
N GLY A 181 12.28 0.24 2.81
CA GLY A 181 12.70 1.51 2.25
C GLY A 181 12.00 1.88 0.96
N SER A 182 12.76 2.27 -0.08
CA SER A 182 12.21 2.85 -1.31
C SER A 182 11.31 4.07 -1.01
N ILE A 183 11.73 4.90 -0.03
CA ILE A 183 10.99 6.09 0.41
C ILE A 183 11.18 7.18 -0.63
N GLY A 184 10.20 7.29 -1.53
CA GLY A 184 10.26 8.22 -2.64
C GLY A 184 9.05 8.10 -3.57
N VAL A 185 8.94 9.03 -4.50
CA VAL A 185 7.86 9.12 -5.49
C VAL A 185 8.46 9.12 -6.88
N VAL A 186 7.82 8.45 -7.81
CA VAL A 186 8.19 8.45 -9.22
C VAL A 186 6.96 8.75 -10.07
N SER A 187 7.16 9.50 -11.17
CA SER A 187 6.22 9.59 -12.28
C SER A 187 6.86 8.92 -13.48
N SER A 188 6.12 8.04 -14.13
CA SER A 188 6.58 7.30 -15.29
C SER A 188 5.51 7.33 -16.37
N TRP A 189 5.89 7.68 -17.59
CA TRP A 189 4.99 7.68 -18.74
C TRP A 189 5.72 7.20 -20.00
N MET A 190 4.96 6.74 -20.97
CA MET A 190 5.45 6.45 -22.32
C MET A 190 5.05 7.59 -23.25
N ASP A 191 6.03 8.17 -23.96
CA ASP A 191 5.76 9.07 -25.06
C ASP A 191 5.56 8.26 -26.36
N ALA A 192 4.33 8.20 -26.81
CA ALA A 192 3.93 7.53 -28.04
C ALA A 192 3.63 8.52 -29.18
N THR A 193 3.92 9.82 -29.00
CA THR A 193 3.58 10.88 -29.96
C THR A 193 4.12 10.57 -31.36
N LYS A 194 5.40 10.25 -31.44
CA LYS A 194 6.06 9.94 -32.72
C LYS A 194 5.47 8.71 -33.42
N TYR A 195 5.11 7.69 -32.66
CA TYR A 195 4.46 6.50 -33.17
C TYR A 195 3.09 6.82 -33.81
N TYR A 196 2.29 7.65 -33.15
CA TYR A 196 0.99 8.08 -33.71
C TYR A 196 1.16 9.01 -34.89
N GLU A 197 2.13 9.90 -34.90
CA GLU A 197 2.46 10.76 -36.03
C GLU A 197 2.84 9.93 -37.30
N GLU A 198 3.66 8.91 -37.12
CA GLU A 198 4.04 7.98 -38.23
C GLU A 198 2.82 7.22 -38.77
N MET A 199 1.77 6.99 -37.94
CA MET A 199 0.50 6.43 -38.41
C MET A 199 -0.44 7.48 -39.04
N GLY A 200 0.00 8.73 -39.18
CA GLY A 200 -0.81 9.81 -39.75
C GLY A 200 -1.82 10.43 -38.77
N VAL A 201 -1.76 10.10 -37.48
CA VAL A 201 -2.64 10.67 -36.43
C VAL A 201 -2.04 11.98 -35.94
N LYS A 202 -2.84 13.05 -35.94
CA LYS A 202 -2.46 14.35 -35.37
C LYS A 202 -3.39 14.66 -34.19
N VAL A 203 -2.80 14.96 -33.04
CA VAL A 203 -3.53 15.39 -31.86
C VAL A 203 -3.56 16.94 -31.85
N HIS A 204 -4.74 17.51 -31.70
CA HIS A 204 -4.92 18.96 -31.58
C HIS A 204 -5.57 19.26 -30.24
N GLU A 205 -4.97 20.20 -29.47
CA GLU A 205 -5.52 20.70 -28.22
C GLU A 205 -5.78 22.21 -28.35
N VAL A 206 -6.96 22.64 -27.90
CA VAL A 206 -7.33 24.06 -27.85
C VAL A 206 -7.75 24.42 -26.45
N TYR A 207 -7.14 25.47 -25.91
CA TYR A 207 -7.40 25.95 -24.55
C TYR A 207 -7.95 27.39 -24.61
N PRO A 208 -9.06 27.70 -23.92
CA PRO A 208 -9.51 29.09 -23.75
C PRO A 208 -8.55 29.81 -22.78
N GLU A 209 -8.58 31.16 -22.80
CA GLU A 209 -7.71 31.96 -21.94
C GLU A 209 -7.90 31.65 -20.45
N GLU A 210 -9.12 31.38 -20.03
CA GLU A 210 -9.46 31.01 -18.65
C GLU A 210 -8.86 29.66 -18.19
N SER A 211 -8.33 28.89 -19.13
CA SER A 211 -7.70 27.57 -18.85
C SER A 211 -6.21 27.54 -19.21
N SER A 212 -5.53 28.67 -19.12
CA SER A 212 -4.12 28.85 -19.54
C SER A 212 -3.13 27.90 -18.84
N HIS A 213 -3.41 27.47 -17.61
CA HIS A 213 -2.57 26.53 -16.85
C HIS A 213 -3.00 25.04 -16.97
N LYS A 214 -4.08 24.78 -17.73
CA LYS A 214 -4.49 23.38 -17.92
C LYS A 214 -3.43 22.63 -18.72
N ASN A 215 -3.02 21.46 -18.21
CA ASN A 215 -1.97 20.62 -18.81
C ASN A 215 -0.60 21.34 -18.99
N GLU A 216 -0.33 22.41 -18.23
CA GLU A 216 0.86 23.26 -18.42
C GLU A 216 2.18 22.47 -18.35
N ILE A 217 2.29 21.51 -17.44
CA ILE A 217 3.48 20.65 -17.30
C ILE A 217 3.71 19.81 -18.58
N TRP A 218 2.65 19.19 -19.10
CA TRP A 218 2.75 18.36 -20.29
C TRP A 218 3.06 19.17 -21.55
N ARG A 219 2.48 20.36 -21.66
CA ARG A 219 2.83 21.30 -22.74
C ARG A 219 4.29 21.75 -22.61
N ALA A 220 4.73 22.07 -21.39
CA ALA A 220 6.12 22.44 -21.16
C ALA A 220 7.09 21.31 -21.52
N ILE A 221 6.74 20.02 -21.22
CA ILE A 221 7.55 18.85 -21.63
C ILE A 221 7.65 18.77 -23.15
N GLN A 222 6.59 19.08 -23.90
CA GLN A 222 6.62 19.06 -25.36
C GLN A 222 7.46 20.19 -25.97
N GLU A 223 7.46 21.38 -25.34
CA GLU A 223 8.22 22.55 -25.78
C GLU A 223 9.68 22.51 -25.34
N ASP A 224 9.93 22.15 -24.09
CA ASP A 224 11.23 22.04 -23.43
C ASP A 224 11.15 20.94 -22.37
N GLU A 225 11.61 19.76 -22.72
CA GLU A 225 11.50 18.54 -21.91
C GLU A 225 12.09 18.72 -20.50
N GLU A 226 13.25 19.37 -20.38
CA GLU A 226 13.90 19.53 -19.08
C GLU A 226 13.16 20.55 -18.19
N LYS A 227 12.68 21.63 -18.76
CA LYS A 227 11.85 22.61 -18.06
C LYS A 227 10.55 21.96 -17.57
N GLY A 228 9.86 21.23 -18.43
CA GLY A 228 8.61 20.55 -18.05
C GLY A 228 8.82 19.45 -16.98
N LYS A 229 9.91 18.69 -17.08
CA LYS A 229 10.30 17.72 -16.04
C LYS A 229 10.63 18.40 -14.72
N GLN A 230 11.27 19.58 -14.75
CA GLN A 230 11.53 20.36 -13.54
C GLN A 230 10.22 20.85 -12.90
N MET A 231 9.29 21.37 -13.69
CA MET A 231 7.95 21.75 -13.21
C MET A 231 7.23 20.55 -12.56
N LEU A 232 7.27 19.36 -13.18
CA LEU A 232 6.68 18.15 -12.62
C LEU A 232 7.30 17.79 -11.27
N ARG A 233 8.63 17.86 -11.18
CA ARG A 233 9.35 17.64 -9.90
C ARG A 233 8.88 18.59 -8.81
N ASP A 234 8.88 19.90 -9.11
CA ASP A 234 8.66 20.92 -8.09
C ASP A 234 7.19 21.02 -7.68
N MET A 235 6.27 20.93 -8.63
CA MET A 235 4.84 21.14 -8.37
C MET A 235 4.14 19.88 -7.85
N HIS A 236 4.60 18.69 -8.21
CA HIS A 236 3.92 17.43 -7.87
C HIS A 236 4.78 16.46 -7.06
N LEU A 237 5.96 16.07 -7.56
CA LEU A 237 6.69 14.95 -6.95
C LEU A 237 7.35 15.33 -5.62
N SER A 238 8.03 16.49 -5.55
CA SER A 238 8.71 16.93 -4.32
C SER A 238 7.75 17.14 -3.15
N PRO A 239 6.59 17.79 -3.30
CA PRO A 239 5.62 17.89 -2.21
C PRO A 239 5.10 16.54 -1.70
N MET A 240 4.91 15.56 -2.59
CA MET A 240 4.51 14.21 -2.20
C MET A 240 5.63 13.46 -1.48
N ALA A 241 6.87 13.54 -2.00
CA ALA A 241 8.04 12.93 -1.37
C ALA A 241 8.27 13.49 0.03
N GLN A 242 8.17 14.81 0.22
CA GLN A 242 8.31 15.47 1.52
C GLN A 242 7.25 15.00 2.52
N LYS A 243 6.00 14.81 2.10
CA LYS A 243 4.94 14.26 2.96
C LYS A 243 5.25 12.83 3.39
N PHE A 244 5.76 12.00 2.48
CA PHE A 244 6.16 10.64 2.81
C PHE A 244 7.32 10.63 3.79
N GLN A 245 8.38 11.39 3.53
CA GLN A 245 9.52 11.52 4.45
C GLN A 245 9.09 12.00 5.85
N ALA A 246 8.20 12.99 5.92
CA ALA A 246 7.67 13.49 7.19
C ALA A 246 6.87 12.41 7.95
N ALA A 247 6.09 11.60 7.25
CA ALA A 247 5.34 10.50 7.86
C ALA A 247 6.26 9.43 8.44
N VAL A 248 7.32 9.05 7.71
CA VAL A 248 8.34 8.11 8.19
C VAL A 248 9.05 8.64 9.43
N LYS A 249 9.49 9.91 9.43
CA LYS A 249 10.13 10.53 10.58
C LYS A 249 9.20 10.60 11.79
N THR A 250 7.93 10.83 11.58
CA THR A 250 6.92 10.84 12.66
C THR A 250 6.73 9.46 13.26
N ALA A 251 6.68 8.41 12.42
CA ALA A 251 6.54 7.03 12.88
C ALA A 251 7.81 6.50 13.58
N HIS A 252 8.98 7.02 13.19
CA HIS A 252 10.30 6.59 13.68
C HIS A 252 11.10 7.76 14.23
N PRO A 253 10.83 8.26 15.46
CA PRO A 253 11.52 9.43 16.03
C PRO A 253 13.03 9.26 16.19
N ASN A 254 13.50 8.01 16.28
CA ASN A 254 14.91 7.66 16.42
C ASN A 254 15.55 7.20 15.10
N LEU A 255 14.92 7.45 13.96
CA LEU A 255 15.41 7.07 12.64
C LEU A 255 16.83 7.64 12.42
N LEU A 256 17.77 6.81 12.02
CA LEU A 256 19.08 7.24 11.56
C LEU A 256 18.98 7.68 10.09
N GLU A 257 19.04 8.98 9.86
CA GLU A 257 18.93 9.57 8.51
C GLU A 257 20.25 9.44 7.72
N GLU A 258 20.74 8.20 7.57
CA GLU A 258 21.90 7.94 6.73
C GLU A 258 21.57 8.09 5.24
N GLU A 259 22.62 8.11 4.40
CA GLU A 259 22.49 8.26 2.96
C GLU A 259 21.56 7.21 2.34
N GLY A 260 20.55 7.64 1.63
CA GLY A 260 19.58 6.78 0.94
C GLY A 260 18.34 6.45 1.76
N VAL A 261 18.34 6.57 3.10
CA VAL A 261 17.20 6.20 3.96
C VAL A 261 15.91 6.90 3.53
N LEU A 262 15.96 8.19 3.33
CA LEU A 262 14.81 9.00 2.92
C LEU A 262 14.77 9.32 1.42
N THR A 263 15.71 8.79 0.65
CA THR A 263 15.87 9.13 -0.77
C THR A 263 15.80 7.92 -1.71
N GLY A 264 15.09 6.87 -1.29
CA GLY A 264 14.67 5.79 -2.18
C GLY A 264 15.53 4.52 -2.16
N ARG A 265 16.59 4.43 -1.34
CA ARG A 265 17.37 3.19 -1.19
C ARG A 265 16.57 2.12 -0.45
N THR A 266 16.89 0.85 -0.70
CA THR A 266 16.32 -0.31 0.00
C THR A 266 17.36 -0.96 0.89
N PHE A 267 16.93 -1.51 2.02
CA PHE A 267 17.76 -2.08 3.07
C PHE A 267 17.26 -3.49 3.40
N GLY A 268 18.18 -4.39 3.81
CA GLY A 268 17.83 -5.68 4.39
C GLY A 268 17.30 -5.51 5.82
N ALA A 269 16.78 -6.59 6.40
CA ALA A 269 16.12 -6.56 7.71
C ALA A 269 17.05 -6.09 8.85
N GLU A 270 18.27 -6.63 8.94
CA GLU A 270 19.23 -6.26 9.98
C GLU A 270 19.59 -4.78 9.91
N GLU A 271 19.84 -4.27 8.70
CA GLU A 271 20.14 -2.87 8.47
C GLU A 271 18.93 -1.97 8.77
N ALA A 272 17.73 -2.39 8.44
CA ALA A 272 16.50 -1.66 8.77
C ALA A 272 16.28 -1.56 10.29
N VAL A 273 16.64 -2.61 11.06
CA VAL A 273 16.65 -2.56 12.52
C VAL A 273 17.72 -1.58 13.02
N ARG A 274 18.96 -1.67 12.52
CA ARG A 274 20.06 -0.75 12.89
C ARG A 274 19.68 0.72 12.63
N LEU A 275 19.02 0.97 11.52
CA LEU A 275 18.58 2.32 11.12
C LEU A 275 17.33 2.79 11.88
N ASN A 276 16.75 1.99 12.76
CA ASN A 276 15.48 2.24 13.44
C ASN A 276 14.29 2.45 12.48
N MET A 277 14.34 1.83 11.31
CA MET A 277 13.23 1.79 10.38
C MET A 277 12.14 0.80 10.82
N ILE A 278 12.53 -0.26 11.52
CA ILE A 278 11.66 -1.28 12.11
C ILE A 278 12.16 -1.65 13.50
N ASN A 279 11.31 -2.32 14.28
CA ASN A 279 11.63 -2.64 15.66
C ASN A 279 12.53 -3.88 15.81
N ARG A 280 12.30 -4.94 15.01
CA ARG A 280 13.05 -6.20 15.11
C ARG A 280 12.75 -7.14 13.94
N VAL A 281 13.51 -8.22 13.86
CA VAL A 281 13.22 -9.42 13.08
C VAL A 281 12.46 -10.42 13.95
N GLY A 282 11.51 -11.17 13.39
CA GLY A 282 10.80 -12.25 14.09
C GLY A 282 9.74 -12.91 13.22
N SER A 283 9.25 -14.05 13.66
CA SER A 283 8.26 -14.86 12.97
C SER A 283 6.83 -14.31 13.09
N MET A 284 5.92 -14.78 12.25
CA MET A 284 4.47 -14.49 12.34
C MET A 284 3.93 -14.83 13.74
N LYS A 285 4.36 -15.93 14.36
CA LYS A 285 3.94 -16.30 15.71
C LYS A 285 4.39 -15.25 16.74
N GLU A 286 5.62 -14.77 16.64
CA GLU A 286 6.11 -13.70 17.52
C GLU A 286 5.38 -12.38 17.29
N ALA A 287 5.01 -12.05 16.05
CA ALA A 287 4.17 -10.89 15.76
C ALA A 287 2.80 -10.99 16.46
N MET A 288 2.18 -12.17 16.46
CA MET A 288 0.94 -12.42 17.19
C MET A 288 1.11 -12.31 18.71
N GLN A 289 2.24 -12.79 19.25
CA GLN A 289 2.56 -12.64 20.68
C GLN A 289 2.72 -11.17 21.07
N VAL A 290 3.40 -10.38 20.25
CA VAL A 290 3.54 -8.94 20.43
C VAL A 290 2.17 -8.25 20.36
N ALA A 291 1.34 -8.63 19.38
CA ALA A 291 -0.01 -8.07 19.23
C ALA A 291 -0.90 -8.35 20.44
N LYS A 292 -0.83 -9.56 21.00
CA LYS A 292 -1.54 -9.93 22.23
C LYS A 292 -1.05 -9.12 23.43
N ALA A 293 0.26 -9.01 23.63
CA ALA A 293 0.82 -8.22 24.74
C ALA A 293 0.43 -6.74 24.64
N LEU A 294 0.40 -6.18 23.43
CA LEU A 294 -0.09 -4.82 23.22
C LEU A 294 -1.58 -4.68 23.55
N ALA A 295 -2.42 -5.67 23.20
CA ALA A 295 -3.84 -5.63 23.52
C ALA A 295 -4.08 -5.64 25.05
N GLU A 296 -3.34 -6.43 25.79
CA GLU A 296 -3.38 -6.45 27.25
C GLU A 296 -2.99 -5.07 27.85
N ALA A 297 -1.91 -4.46 27.34
CA ALA A 297 -1.49 -3.13 27.76
C ALA A 297 -2.53 -2.04 27.40
N TYR A 298 -3.15 -2.12 26.23
CA TYR A 298 -4.24 -1.21 25.81
C TYR A 298 -5.45 -1.30 26.74
N ASN A 299 -5.82 -2.51 27.16
CA ASN A 299 -6.95 -2.71 28.09
C ASN A 299 -6.67 -2.14 29.48
N LEU A 300 -5.44 -2.26 29.97
CA LEU A 300 -5.04 -1.69 31.26
C LEU A 300 -5.11 -0.16 31.26
N THR A 301 -4.74 0.50 30.17
CA THR A 301 -4.75 1.98 30.06
C THR A 301 -6.16 2.55 29.88
N ARG A 302 -7.14 1.78 29.42
CA ARG A 302 -8.53 2.23 29.24
C ARG A 302 -9.41 2.02 30.47
N ASN A 303 -9.01 1.13 31.37
CA ASN A 303 -9.76 0.83 32.60
C ASN A 303 -9.26 1.66 33.79
N ASN A 304 -8.25 2.49 33.62
CA ASN A 304 -7.79 3.52 34.55
C ASN A 304 -8.20 4.92 34.08
#